data_3cd2b714a409bd69a7925650103d3ca9
#
_entry.id   3cd2b714a409bd69a7925650103d3ca9
#
_cell.length_a   1.000
_cell.length_b   1.000
_cell.length_c   1.000
_cell.angle_alpha   90.00
_cell.angle_beta   90.00
_cell.angle_gamma   90.00
#
_symmetry.space_group_name_H-M   'P 1'
#
loop_
_entity.id
_entity.type
_entity.pdbx_description
1 polymer ?
#
loop_
_entity_poly.entity_id
_entity_poly.type
_entity_poly.pdbx_seq_one_letter_code
_entity_poly.pdbx_strand_id
1 'polypeptide(L)'
;MAYAPYIRKEPLEGVAEKSTIFQNSKGDEQVPNPTNTALLRAGDLADVETFYRNDLAVAADPLVPKTPHAFLLEVVIPSEPLVNAIALGAQEQIARFFESDGSTIINPDPRFFEVPIVPPLPETCNYLFPLPPGFFPSC
;
A
#
# COMPACT_ATOMS: atom_id res chain seq x y z
N MET A 1 8.85 -6.70 -12.87
CA MET A 1 7.60 -6.07 -13.36
C MET A 1 7.08 -6.64 -14.67
N ALA A 2 7.83 -7.46 -15.38
CA ALA A 2 7.42 -8.06 -16.65
C ALA A 2 6.11 -8.87 -16.61
N TYR A 3 5.70 -9.36 -15.45
CA TYR A 3 4.49 -10.18 -15.29
C TYR A 3 3.26 -9.39 -14.78
N ALA A 4 3.42 -8.13 -14.41
CA ALA A 4 2.31 -7.33 -13.88
C ALA A 4 1.11 -7.21 -14.85
N PRO A 5 1.30 -7.06 -16.17
CA PRO A 5 0.19 -7.04 -17.13
C PRO A 5 -0.68 -8.30 -17.10
N TYR A 6 -0.11 -9.45 -16.80
CA TYR A 6 -0.83 -10.74 -16.81
C TYR A 6 -1.82 -10.89 -15.64
N ILE A 7 -1.75 -10.05 -14.63
CA ILE A 7 -2.70 -10.07 -13.51
C ILE A 7 -4.10 -9.68 -14.04
N ARG A 8 -4.16 -8.61 -14.83
CA ARG A 8 -5.42 -7.96 -15.20
C ARG A 8 -5.44 -7.42 -16.64
N LYS A 9 -4.45 -6.62 -17.01
CA LYS A 9 -4.43 -5.86 -18.27
C LYS A 9 -4.35 -6.75 -19.51
N GLU A 10 -3.53 -7.78 -19.45
CA GLU A 10 -3.24 -8.69 -20.58
C GLU A 10 -3.19 -10.14 -20.05
N PRO A 11 -4.32 -10.71 -19.59
CA PRO A 11 -4.34 -12.07 -19.07
C PRO A 11 -3.78 -13.07 -20.09
N LEU A 12 -3.13 -14.12 -19.62
CA LEU A 12 -2.69 -15.20 -20.50
C LEU A 12 -3.87 -15.85 -21.19
N GLU A 13 -3.64 -16.37 -22.40
CA GLU A 13 -4.69 -17.06 -23.17
C GLU A 13 -5.37 -18.17 -22.35
N GLY A 14 -6.69 -18.16 -22.32
CA GLY A 14 -7.49 -19.11 -21.54
C GLY A 14 -7.52 -18.86 -20.02
N VAL A 15 -6.89 -17.79 -19.52
CA VAL A 15 -6.91 -17.39 -18.11
C VAL A 15 -7.77 -16.13 -17.95
N ALA A 16 -8.77 -16.21 -17.08
CA ALA A 16 -9.59 -15.05 -16.75
C ALA A 16 -8.78 -13.98 -16.00
N GLU A 17 -9.16 -12.72 -16.19
CA GLU A 17 -8.72 -11.62 -15.33
C GLU A 17 -8.94 -11.95 -13.85
N LYS A 18 -7.99 -11.54 -13.00
CA LYS A 18 -8.07 -11.80 -11.56
C LYS A 18 -8.57 -10.57 -10.82
N SER A 19 -9.56 -10.77 -9.96
CA SER A 19 -9.86 -9.77 -8.92
C SER A 19 -8.62 -9.57 -8.08
N THR A 20 -8.26 -8.31 -7.87
CA THR A 20 -6.97 -7.95 -7.25
C THR A 20 -7.19 -6.82 -6.26
N ILE A 21 -6.54 -6.91 -5.12
CA ILE A 21 -6.33 -5.80 -4.19
C ILE A 21 -4.83 -5.57 -4.07
N PHE A 22 -4.42 -4.33 -4.04
CA PHE A 22 -3.03 -3.94 -3.91
C PHE A 22 -2.89 -2.97 -2.75
N GLN A 23 -2.02 -3.26 -1.78
CA GLN A 23 -1.81 -2.40 -0.61
C GLN A 23 -0.35 -1.96 -0.56
N ASN A 24 -0.12 -0.67 -0.55
CA ASN A 24 1.19 -0.04 -0.44
C ASN A 24 1.19 1.05 0.62
N SER A 25 2.37 1.45 1.03
CA SER A 25 2.55 2.53 2.01
C SER A 25 3.46 3.62 1.50
N LYS A 26 3.14 4.86 1.83
CA LYS A 26 3.97 6.02 1.50
C LYS A 26 5.24 6.00 2.34
N GLY A 27 6.40 6.08 1.68
CA GLY A 27 7.70 6.15 2.35
C GLY A 27 8.24 4.80 2.82
N ASP A 28 7.76 3.70 2.24
CA ASP A 28 8.33 2.37 2.46
C ASP A 28 9.80 2.35 2.01
N GLU A 29 10.69 2.01 2.93
CA GLU A 29 12.13 1.99 2.69
C GLU A 29 12.62 0.69 2.04
N GLN A 30 11.83 -0.37 2.06
CA GLN A 30 12.17 -1.67 1.47
C GLN A 30 11.58 -1.82 0.06
N VAL A 31 10.36 -1.33 -0.14
CA VAL A 31 9.69 -1.29 -1.46
C VAL A 31 9.30 0.14 -1.78
N PRO A 32 10.25 0.96 -2.25
CA PRO A 32 10.04 2.39 -2.47
C PRO A 32 8.88 2.71 -3.42
N ASN A 33 8.23 3.84 -3.20
CA ASN A 33 7.08 4.28 -3.98
C ASN A 33 7.27 4.20 -5.51
N PRO A 34 8.42 4.60 -6.11
CA PRO A 34 8.63 4.47 -7.55
C PRO A 34 8.53 3.02 -8.06
N THR A 35 8.93 2.05 -7.23
CA THR A 35 8.81 0.62 -7.56
C THR A 35 7.35 0.19 -7.61
N ASN A 36 6.56 0.60 -6.63
CA ASN A 36 5.12 0.34 -6.58
C ASN A 36 4.40 1.04 -7.75
N THR A 37 4.71 2.32 -7.99
CA THR A 37 4.17 3.08 -9.13
C THR A 37 4.44 2.41 -10.48
N ALA A 38 5.65 1.90 -10.68
CA ALA A 38 5.98 1.18 -11.91
C ALA A 38 5.17 -0.12 -12.05
N LEU A 39 4.90 -0.82 -10.94
CA LEU A 39 4.05 -2.01 -10.93
C LEU A 39 2.59 -1.66 -11.25
N LEU A 40 2.04 -0.62 -10.60
CA LEU A 40 0.68 -0.15 -10.83
C LEU A 40 0.45 0.23 -12.30
N ARG A 41 1.38 0.98 -12.90
CA ARG A 41 1.31 1.35 -14.32
C ARG A 41 1.40 0.13 -15.26
N ALA A 42 2.31 -0.79 -14.96
CA ALA A 42 2.49 -1.97 -15.80
C ALA A 42 1.27 -2.89 -15.80
N GLY A 43 0.60 -3.04 -14.64
CA GLY A 43 -0.54 -3.93 -14.47
C GLY A 43 -1.90 -3.27 -14.62
N ASP A 44 -1.95 -1.93 -14.79
CA ASP A 44 -3.20 -1.15 -14.74
C ASP A 44 -3.96 -1.37 -13.42
N LEU A 45 -3.24 -1.18 -12.29
CA LEU A 45 -3.69 -1.54 -10.94
C LEU A 45 -4.03 -0.32 -10.06
N ALA A 46 -3.98 0.90 -10.58
CA ALA A 46 -4.17 2.10 -9.77
C ALA A 46 -5.57 2.22 -9.16
N ASP A 47 -6.59 1.71 -9.83
CA ASP A 47 -7.99 1.72 -9.38
C ASP A 47 -8.30 0.67 -8.29
N VAL A 48 -7.39 -0.26 -8.05
CA VAL A 48 -7.48 -1.29 -7.00
C VAL A 48 -6.42 -1.12 -5.92
N GLU A 49 -5.70 -0.01 -5.98
CA GLU A 49 -4.67 0.36 -5.02
C GLU A 49 -5.26 0.95 -3.76
N THR A 50 -4.78 0.46 -2.63
CA THR A 50 -4.94 1.05 -1.30
C THR A 50 -3.61 1.64 -0.87
N PHE A 51 -3.53 2.95 -0.82
CA PHE A 51 -2.30 3.66 -0.49
C PHE A 51 -2.34 4.18 0.94
N TYR A 52 -1.58 3.54 1.83
CA TYR A 52 -1.44 3.99 3.21
C TYR A 52 -0.59 5.26 3.31
N ARG A 53 -1.19 6.32 3.83
CA ARG A 53 -0.59 7.64 4.01
C ARG A 53 0.15 7.70 5.36
N ASN A 54 1.27 6.99 5.46
CA ASN A 54 2.09 6.97 6.68
C ASN A 54 2.51 8.38 7.14
N ASP A 55 2.73 9.29 6.19
CA ASP A 55 3.03 10.69 6.48
C ASP A 55 1.93 11.39 7.30
N LEU A 56 0.66 11.12 7.00
CA LEU A 56 -0.48 11.65 7.75
C LEU A 56 -0.64 10.99 9.12
N ALA A 57 -0.39 9.67 9.19
CA ALA A 57 -0.47 8.94 10.45
C ALA A 57 0.61 9.39 11.44
N VAL A 58 1.87 9.52 11.00
CA VAL A 58 2.97 10.06 11.82
C VAL A 58 2.72 11.52 12.24
N ALA A 59 2.10 12.31 11.39
CA ALA A 59 1.72 13.69 11.74
C ALA A 59 0.62 13.74 12.80
N ALA A 60 -0.30 12.76 12.80
CA ALA A 60 -1.37 12.65 13.78
C ALA A 60 -0.89 12.07 15.12
N ASP A 61 0.03 11.12 15.09
CA ASP A 61 0.60 10.49 16.26
C ASP A 61 2.09 10.16 16.04
N PRO A 62 3.03 10.87 16.73
CA PRO A 62 4.46 10.63 16.60
C PRO A 62 4.94 9.24 17.03
N LEU A 63 4.10 8.44 17.68
CA LEU A 63 4.40 7.05 18.03
C LEU A 63 4.25 6.09 16.85
N VAL A 64 3.56 6.51 15.80
CA VAL A 64 3.45 5.73 14.55
C VAL A 64 4.85 5.53 13.96
N PRO A 65 5.23 4.29 13.60
CA PRO A 65 6.53 4.03 12.98
C PRO A 65 6.73 4.82 11.70
N LYS A 66 7.92 5.42 11.56
CA LYS A 66 8.30 6.13 10.32
C LYS A 66 8.67 5.18 9.19
N THR A 67 8.79 3.88 9.49
CA THR A 67 9.10 2.79 8.57
C THR A 67 7.85 1.94 8.35
N PRO A 68 7.02 2.22 7.35
CA PRO A 68 5.70 1.61 7.22
C PRO A 68 5.69 0.23 6.54
N HIS A 69 6.85 -0.37 6.26
CA HIS A 69 6.94 -1.61 5.49
C HIS A 69 6.07 -2.75 6.05
N ALA A 70 6.03 -2.88 7.37
CA ALA A 70 5.29 -3.95 8.04
C ALA A 70 3.93 -3.50 8.59
N PHE A 71 3.37 -2.36 8.16
CA PHE A 71 2.17 -1.75 8.76
C PHE A 71 0.99 -2.73 8.92
N LEU A 72 0.84 -3.66 8.00
CA LEU A 72 -0.20 -4.69 8.02
C LEU A 72 -0.06 -5.68 9.19
N LEU A 73 1.13 -5.84 9.74
CA LEU A 73 1.44 -6.82 10.78
C LEU A 73 1.55 -6.20 12.18
N GLU A 74 1.42 -4.89 12.30
CA GLU A 74 1.60 -4.15 13.56
C GLU A 74 0.33 -4.19 14.44
N VAL A 75 -0.22 -5.38 14.66
CA VAL A 75 -1.49 -5.59 15.41
C VAL A 75 -1.31 -5.80 16.93
N VAL A 76 -0.08 -5.76 17.46
CA VAL A 76 0.19 -6.21 18.84
C VAL A 76 1.00 -5.20 19.65
N ILE A 77 0.71 -3.90 19.50
CA ILE A 77 1.36 -2.88 20.33
C ILE A 77 0.28 -2.23 21.22
N PRO A 78 0.01 -2.75 22.44
CA PRO A 78 -1.06 -2.24 23.29
C PRO A 78 -0.94 -0.75 23.64
N SER A 79 0.27 -0.19 23.59
CA SER A 79 0.55 1.23 23.85
C SER A 79 0.29 2.15 22.66
N GLU A 80 0.00 1.62 21.47
CA GLU A 80 -0.08 2.36 20.22
C GLU A 80 -1.42 2.10 19.50
N PRO A 81 -2.53 2.67 20.02
CA PRO A 81 -3.87 2.35 19.51
C PRO A 81 -4.08 2.74 18.05
N LEU A 82 -3.43 3.81 17.56
CA LEU A 82 -3.53 4.21 16.16
C LEU A 82 -2.84 3.21 15.24
N VAL A 83 -1.65 2.73 15.60
CA VAL A 83 -0.91 1.70 14.85
C VAL A 83 -1.75 0.43 14.71
N ASN A 84 -2.32 -0.05 15.83
CA ASN A 84 -3.22 -1.20 15.82
C ASN A 84 -4.45 -0.98 14.95
N ALA A 85 -5.08 0.20 15.02
CA ALA A 85 -6.27 0.52 14.23
C ALA A 85 -5.95 0.52 12.71
N ILE A 86 -4.81 1.06 12.31
CA ILE A 86 -4.33 1.06 10.92
C ILE A 86 -4.13 -0.38 10.43
N ALA A 87 -3.40 -1.19 11.19
CA ALA A 87 -3.12 -2.58 10.83
C ALA A 87 -4.41 -3.43 10.75
N LEU A 88 -5.28 -3.35 11.74
CA LEU A 88 -6.56 -4.06 11.76
C LEU A 88 -7.49 -3.61 10.64
N GLY A 89 -7.56 -2.32 10.35
CA GLY A 89 -8.36 -1.80 9.24
C GLY A 89 -7.88 -2.33 7.89
N ALA A 90 -6.55 -2.37 7.68
CA ALA A 90 -5.99 -2.92 6.46
C ALA A 90 -6.21 -4.44 6.33
N GLN A 91 -6.17 -5.18 7.43
CA GLN A 91 -6.52 -6.61 7.45
C GLN A 91 -8.02 -6.83 7.21
N GLU A 92 -8.89 -6.01 7.80
CA GLU A 92 -10.33 -6.07 7.53
C GLU A 92 -10.64 -5.82 6.05
N GLN A 93 -9.96 -4.87 5.40
CA GLN A 93 -10.10 -4.66 3.97
C GLN A 93 -9.82 -5.94 3.18
N ILE A 94 -8.74 -6.66 3.50
CA ILE A 94 -8.39 -7.94 2.87
C ILE A 94 -9.49 -8.99 3.13
N ALA A 95 -9.96 -9.09 4.36
CA ALA A 95 -11.02 -10.04 4.73
C ALA A 95 -12.31 -9.77 3.94
N ARG A 96 -12.73 -8.49 3.85
CA ARG A 96 -13.91 -8.07 3.07
C ARG A 96 -13.75 -8.30 1.57
N PHE A 97 -12.56 -8.09 1.05
CA PHE A 97 -12.27 -8.41 -0.34
C PHE A 97 -12.49 -9.90 -0.63
N PHE A 98 -11.96 -10.80 0.19
CA PHE A 98 -12.18 -12.23 0.03
C PHE A 98 -13.63 -12.66 0.33
N GLU A 99 -14.28 -12.09 1.34
CA GLU A 99 -15.68 -12.36 1.65
C GLU A 99 -16.62 -12.01 0.50
N SER A 100 -16.28 -10.95 -0.25
CA SER A 100 -17.05 -10.49 -1.42
C SER A 100 -16.65 -11.15 -2.73
N ASP A 101 -15.84 -12.19 -2.72
CA ASP A 101 -15.28 -12.83 -3.92
C ASP A 101 -14.53 -11.81 -4.83
N GLY A 102 -13.83 -10.88 -4.21
CA GLY A 102 -13.01 -9.87 -4.88
C GLY A 102 -13.78 -8.70 -5.51
N SER A 103 -15.07 -8.56 -5.18
CA SER A 103 -15.91 -7.50 -5.76
C SER A 103 -15.91 -6.18 -4.97
N THR A 104 -15.43 -6.20 -3.72
CA THR A 104 -15.49 -5.03 -2.83
C THR A 104 -14.12 -4.71 -2.23
N ILE A 105 -13.69 -3.45 -2.41
CA ILE A 105 -12.52 -2.89 -1.74
C ILE A 105 -13.02 -1.73 -0.86
N ILE A 106 -13.07 -1.96 0.45
CA ILE A 106 -13.47 -0.91 1.42
C ILE A 106 -12.29 0.04 1.69
N ASN A 107 -12.56 1.27 2.12
CA ASN A 107 -11.51 2.14 2.66
C ASN A 107 -11.38 1.87 4.17
N PRO A 108 -10.21 1.43 4.67
CA PRO A 108 -10.01 1.13 6.08
C PRO A 108 -10.21 2.34 7.00
N ASP A 109 -9.67 3.49 6.59
CA ASP A 109 -9.80 4.77 7.29
C ASP A 109 -9.44 5.90 6.32
N PRO A 110 -10.41 6.71 5.87
CA PRO A 110 -10.18 7.76 4.88
C PRO A 110 -9.28 8.90 5.36
N ARG A 111 -8.90 8.94 6.64
CA ARG A 111 -7.91 9.89 7.17
C ARG A 111 -6.49 9.48 6.78
N PHE A 112 -6.25 8.18 6.64
CA PHE A 112 -4.91 7.62 6.46
C PHE A 112 -4.78 6.71 5.23
N PHE A 113 -5.86 6.47 4.51
CA PHE A 113 -5.83 5.64 3.30
C PHE A 113 -6.50 6.34 2.13
N GLU A 114 -5.84 6.29 0.98
CA GLU A 114 -6.43 6.62 -0.32
C GLU A 114 -6.87 5.30 -0.99
N VAL A 115 -8.15 5.17 -1.29
CA VAL A 115 -8.74 3.98 -1.93
C VAL A 115 -9.78 4.43 -2.94
N PRO A 116 -9.50 4.35 -4.25
CA PRO A 116 -8.19 4.07 -4.84
C PRO A 116 -7.18 5.20 -4.61
N ILE A 117 -5.90 4.92 -4.93
CA ILE A 117 -4.85 5.95 -4.87
C ILE A 117 -5.20 7.16 -5.74
N VAL A 118 -4.97 8.36 -5.20
CA VAL A 118 -5.25 9.63 -5.91
C VAL A 118 -4.06 10.04 -6.76
N PRO A 119 -4.22 10.17 -8.09
CA PRO A 119 -3.17 10.66 -8.97
C PRO A 119 -2.73 12.10 -8.62
N PRO A 120 -1.45 12.47 -8.87
CA PRO A 120 -0.42 11.67 -9.57
C PRO A 120 0.17 10.57 -8.68
N LEU A 121 0.51 9.43 -9.29
CA LEU A 121 1.18 8.34 -8.58
C LEU A 121 2.55 8.82 -8.05
N PRO A 122 2.97 8.36 -6.86
CA PRO A 122 4.21 8.84 -6.24
C PRO A 122 5.46 8.36 -7.01
N GLU A 123 6.28 9.32 -7.46
CA GLU A 123 7.52 9.08 -8.22
C GLU A 123 8.79 9.22 -7.36
N THR A 124 8.64 9.62 -6.11
CA THR A 124 9.74 9.79 -5.16
C THR A 124 9.57 8.85 -3.97
N CYS A 125 10.65 8.54 -3.27
CA CYS A 125 10.60 7.59 -2.16
C CYS A 125 9.82 8.10 -0.95
N ASN A 126 9.78 9.41 -0.72
CA ASN A 126 9.01 10.04 0.36
C ASN A 126 9.34 9.51 1.78
N TYR A 127 10.59 9.14 2.03
CA TYR A 127 11.01 8.70 3.36
C TYR A 127 10.81 9.77 4.42
N LEU A 128 10.32 9.38 5.59
CA LEU A 128 10.10 10.28 6.72
C LEU A 128 11.34 10.48 7.61
N PHE A 129 12.44 9.83 7.28
CA PHE A 129 13.74 9.99 7.95
C PHE A 129 14.87 9.82 6.95
N PRO A 130 16.06 10.44 7.22
CA PRO A 130 17.21 10.27 6.36
C PRO A 130 17.74 8.83 6.45
N LEU A 131 17.85 8.16 5.31
CA LEU A 131 18.50 6.85 5.26
C LEU A 131 20.03 6.99 5.33
N PRO A 132 20.72 6.02 5.93
CA PRO A 132 22.18 6.00 5.93
C PRO A 132 22.72 6.02 4.50
N PRO A 133 23.84 6.72 4.24
CA PRO A 133 24.48 6.70 2.94
C PRO A 133 24.76 5.27 2.46
N GLY A 134 24.35 4.93 1.24
CA GLY A 134 24.59 3.62 0.63
C GLY A 134 23.55 2.55 0.97
N PHE A 135 22.50 2.86 1.73
CA PHE A 135 21.47 1.88 2.10
C PHE A 135 20.49 1.60 0.96
N PHE A 136 20.25 2.57 0.08
CA PHE A 136 19.48 2.38 -1.16
C PHE A 136 20.03 3.25 -2.29
N PRO A 137 19.85 2.83 -3.56
CA PRO A 137 20.12 3.72 -4.67
C PRO A 137 19.28 4.99 -4.56
N SER A 138 19.85 6.09 -4.97
CA SER A 138 19.16 7.40 -4.99
C SER A 138 17.78 7.30 -5.64
N CYS A 139 16.76 7.52 -4.87
CA CYS A 139 15.43 7.82 -5.38
C CYS A 139 15.36 9.26 -5.90
#